data_24ed08ee7ff09dcdfabf57e2e25e2b0c
#
_entry.id   24ed08ee7ff09dcdfabf57e2e25e2b0c
#
_cell.length_a   1.000
_cell.length_b   1.000
_cell.length_c   1.000
_cell.angle_alpha   90.00
_cell.angle_beta   90.00
_cell.angle_gamma   90.00
#
_symmetry.space_group_name_H-M   'P 1'
#
loop_
_entity.id
_entity.type
_entity.pdbx_description
1 polymer ?
#
loop_
_entity_poly.entity_id
_entity_poly.type
_entity_poly.pdbx_seq_one_letter_code
_entity_poly.pdbx_strand_id
1 'polypeptide(L)'
;MKKDLLTLNDITRDDLEKIFELSLKLKNERGKVDFKPLNGKSIGLIFAKSSTRTRISFEVGVSELGGNPLYLDQGKMQVGRGETVADTANVLSRYLHGIVIRTFEHSEVEELARVAKCPVINALTNDFHPCQLLADLLTIKEYSGKVDKSIRMAFYGDGRSNMANSCILAAKLTGMELVIAAPEQEAPRADLIGDAKNIIWEADPVKAAEGVDYFYTDVWVSMGFEEERVRRMEIFRPYQVTSALFDKAKKDAKFLHCLPAHRGEEVAADVMDDPKRSIVFDEAENRLHVQKAVMSMLMGN
;
A
#
# COMPACT_ATOMS: atom_id res chain seq x y z
N MET A 1 -3.93 16.98 -6.13
CA MET A 1 -3.02 15.82 -6.31
C MET A 1 -1.95 16.20 -7.33
N LYS A 2 -0.70 15.80 -7.13
CA LYS A 2 0.37 15.98 -8.12
C LYS A 2 0.06 15.17 -9.40
N LYS A 3 0.90 15.34 -10.44
CA LYS A 3 0.76 14.56 -11.70
C LYS A 3 0.89 13.05 -11.47
N ASP A 4 1.69 12.64 -10.50
CA ASP A 4 2.07 11.27 -10.21
C ASP A 4 1.65 10.86 -8.80
N LEU A 5 1.59 9.56 -8.52
CA LEU A 5 1.45 8.99 -7.18
C LEU A 5 2.62 8.04 -6.92
N LEU A 6 3.73 8.55 -6.41
CA LEU A 6 4.92 7.77 -6.09
C LEU A 6 4.94 7.36 -4.62
N THR A 7 4.48 8.26 -3.76
CA THR A 7 4.30 8.06 -2.31
C THR A 7 3.05 8.80 -1.83
N LEU A 8 2.65 8.63 -0.55
CA LEU A 8 1.56 9.43 0.03
C LEU A 8 1.90 10.92 0.24
N ASN A 9 3.16 11.33 0.08
CA ASN A 9 3.54 12.75 0.04
C ASN A 9 3.08 13.48 -1.25
N ASP A 10 2.56 12.74 -2.24
CA ASP A 10 2.10 13.32 -3.50
C ASP A 10 0.63 13.73 -3.46
N ILE A 11 -0.05 13.46 -2.35
CA ILE A 11 -1.44 13.82 -2.13
C ILE A 11 -1.60 14.66 -0.86
N THR A 12 -2.60 15.53 -0.88
CA THR A 12 -3.05 16.31 0.29
C THR A 12 -4.17 15.58 1.03
N ARG A 13 -4.53 16.07 2.21
CA ARG A 13 -5.72 15.56 2.94
C ARG A 13 -7.01 15.72 2.11
N ASP A 14 -7.15 16.80 1.38
CA ASP A 14 -8.30 17.05 0.51
C ASP A 14 -8.34 16.06 -0.68
N ASP A 15 -7.18 15.74 -1.26
CA ASP A 15 -7.07 14.70 -2.28
C ASP A 15 -7.47 13.33 -1.73
N LEU A 16 -7.06 13.00 -0.50
CA LEU A 16 -7.42 11.74 0.16
C LEU A 16 -8.94 11.61 0.34
N GLU A 17 -9.61 12.66 0.78
CA GLU A 17 -11.08 12.63 0.93
C GLU A 17 -11.77 12.45 -0.44
N LYS A 18 -11.30 13.11 -1.50
CA LYS A 18 -11.81 12.92 -2.86
C LYS A 18 -11.57 11.49 -3.37
N ILE A 19 -10.40 10.90 -3.08
CA ILE A 19 -10.13 9.50 -3.40
C ILE A 19 -11.14 8.59 -2.67
N PHE A 20 -11.41 8.82 -1.40
CA PHE A 20 -12.37 8.04 -0.63
C PHE A 20 -13.78 8.15 -1.19
N GLU A 21 -14.27 9.37 -1.43
CA GLU A 21 -15.60 9.60 -1.99
C GLU A 21 -15.78 8.87 -3.33
N LEU A 22 -14.81 9.04 -4.23
CA LEU A 22 -14.86 8.39 -5.54
C LEU A 22 -14.74 6.86 -5.42
N SER A 23 -13.90 6.36 -4.53
CA SER A 23 -13.73 4.92 -4.29
C SER A 23 -15.01 4.27 -3.79
N LEU A 24 -15.68 4.88 -2.80
CA LEU A 24 -16.95 4.39 -2.25
C LEU A 24 -18.04 4.43 -3.30
N LYS A 25 -18.11 5.51 -4.11
CA LYS A 25 -19.04 5.59 -5.24
C LYS A 25 -18.81 4.44 -6.22
N LEU A 26 -17.56 4.24 -6.67
CA LEU A 26 -17.19 3.18 -7.62
C LEU A 26 -17.39 1.76 -7.05
N LYS A 27 -17.27 1.59 -5.72
CA LYS A 27 -17.57 0.33 -5.02
C LYS A 27 -19.08 0.04 -5.03
N ASN A 28 -19.89 0.99 -4.59
CA ASN A 28 -21.34 0.84 -4.45
C ASN A 28 -22.08 0.74 -5.80
N GLU A 29 -21.55 1.38 -6.83
CA GLU A 29 -22.13 1.44 -8.17
C GLU A 29 -21.51 0.44 -9.15
N ARG A 30 -20.65 -0.46 -8.68
CA ARG A 30 -19.95 -1.43 -9.52
C ARG A 30 -20.93 -2.28 -10.32
N GLY A 31 -20.77 -2.28 -11.66
CA GLY A 31 -21.65 -2.99 -12.58
C GLY A 31 -23.03 -2.33 -12.82
N LYS A 32 -23.31 -1.16 -12.20
CA LYS A 32 -24.60 -0.47 -12.31
C LYS A 32 -24.52 0.84 -13.11
N VAL A 33 -23.33 1.47 -13.16
CA VAL A 33 -23.13 2.78 -13.78
C VAL A 33 -22.04 2.71 -14.85
N ASP A 34 -22.28 3.35 -15.99
CA ASP A 34 -21.31 3.46 -17.07
C ASP A 34 -20.41 4.69 -16.87
N PHE A 35 -19.41 4.52 -15.98
CA PHE A 35 -18.40 5.53 -15.71
C PHE A 35 -17.07 5.12 -16.34
N LYS A 36 -16.72 5.72 -17.49
CA LYS A 36 -15.61 5.33 -18.37
C LYS A 36 -14.58 6.45 -18.59
N PRO A 37 -13.96 7.01 -17.52
CA PRO A 37 -13.01 8.13 -17.65
C PRO A 37 -11.74 7.75 -18.42
N LEU A 38 -11.42 6.46 -18.60
CA LEU A 38 -10.28 5.97 -19.36
C LEU A 38 -10.67 5.49 -20.77
N ASN A 39 -11.87 5.82 -21.26
CA ASN A 39 -12.27 5.38 -22.60
C ASN A 39 -11.27 5.84 -23.66
N GLY A 40 -10.82 4.91 -24.49
CA GLY A 40 -9.82 5.13 -25.53
C GLY A 40 -8.37 5.31 -25.04
N LYS A 41 -8.10 5.15 -23.73
CA LYS A 41 -6.77 5.29 -23.14
C LYS A 41 -6.10 3.94 -22.92
N SER A 42 -4.80 3.86 -23.20
CA SER A 42 -3.94 2.70 -22.95
C SER A 42 -3.06 2.97 -21.71
N ILE A 43 -3.08 2.05 -20.76
CA ILE A 43 -2.33 2.15 -19.50
C ILE A 43 -1.32 1.02 -19.43
N GLY A 44 -0.04 1.35 -19.32
CA GLY A 44 1.05 0.38 -19.18
C GLY A 44 1.17 -0.09 -17.74
N LEU A 45 1.20 -1.40 -17.54
CA LEU A 45 1.36 -2.07 -16.24
C LEU A 45 2.71 -2.78 -16.22
N ILE A 46 3.75 -2.10 -15.74
CA ILE A 46 5.14 -2.60 -15.71
C ILE A 46 5.39 -3.33 -14.40
N PHE A 47 5.81 -4.60 -14.47
CA PHE A 47 6.06 -5.43 -13.30
C PHE A 47 7.41 -6.13 -13.38
N ALA A 48 8.31 -5.81 -12.43
CA ALA A 48 9.58 -6.50 -12.20
C ALA A 48 9.44 -7.73 -11.28
N LYS A 49 8.40 -7.71 -10.43
CA LYS A 49 8.11 -8.80 -9.47
C LYS A 49 6.75 -9.40 -9.76
N SER A 50 6.63 -10.71 -9.56
CA SER A 50 5.33 -11.41 -9.62
C SER A 50 4.33 -10.78 -8.67
N SER A 51 3.10 -10.61 -9.13
CA SER A 51 2.03 -10.05 -8.30
C SER A 51 0.66 -10.43 -8.84
N THR A 52 -0.06 -11.28 -8.12
CA THR A 52 -1.43 -11.65 -8.50
C THR A 52 -2.41 -10.52 -8.19
N ARG A 53 -2.50 -10.11 -6.92
CA ARG A 53 -3.49 -9.11 -6.48
C ARG A 53 -3.30 -7.75 -7.14
N THR A 54 -2.09 -7.20 -7.12
CA THR A 54 -1.82 -5.87 -7.70
C THR A 54 -2.05 -5.86 -9.21
N ARG A 55 -1.60 -6.92 -9.91
CA ARG A 55 -1.81 -7.04 -11.35
C ARG A 55 -3.31 -7.08 -11.67
N ILE A 56 -4.03 -8.02 -11.09
CA ILE A 56 -5.46 -8.23 -11.39
C ILE A 56 -6.26 -6.98 -11.03
N SER A 57 -6.01 -6.35 -9.86
CA SER A 57 -6.77 -5.16 -9.46
C SER A 57 -6.56 -3.97 -10.40
N PHE A 58 -5.35 -3.78 -10.96
CA PHE A 58 -5.11 -2.75 -11.97
C PHE A 58 -5.68 -3.11 -13.33
N GLU A 59 -5.49 -4.35 -13.81
CA GLU A 59 -6.05 -4.82 -15.10
C GLU A 59 -7.59 -4.68 -15.11
N VAL A 60 -8.24 -5.20 -14.08
CA VAL A 60 -9.69 -5.07 -13.91
C VAL A 60 -10.10 -3.60 -13.76
N GLY A 61 -9.38 -2.84 -12.93
CA GLY A 61 -9.67 -1.42 -12.71
C GLY A 61 -9.61 -0.59 -13.98
N VAL A 62 -8.56 -0.73 -14.80
CA VAL A 62 -8.42 -0.06 -16.08
C VAL A 62 -9.57 -0.46 -17.02
N SER A 63 -9.87 -1.75 -17.13
CA SER A 63 -10.96 -2.27 -18.00
C SER A 63 -12.33 -1.77 -17.54
N GLU A 64 -12.63 -1.78 -16.24
CA GLU A 64 -13.89 -1.24 -15.70
C GLU A 64 -14.05 0.26 -15.95
N LEU A 65 -12.95 1.01 -15.99
CA LEU A 65 -12.92 2.44 -16.33
C LEU A 65 -12.94 2.73 -17.85
N GLY A 66 -13.03 1.69 -18.70
CA GLY A 66 -13.12 1.79 -20.16
C GLY A 66 -11.78 1.89 -20.86
N GLY A 67 -10.67 1.76 -20.15
CA GLY A 67 -9.31 1.78 -20.71
C GLY A 67 -8.83 0.40 -21.19
N ASN A 68 -7.65 0.40 -21.81
CA ASN A 68 -6.96 -0.80 -22.28
C ASN A 68 -5.70 -1.03 -21.42
N PRO A 69 -5.66 -2.07 -20.54
CA PRO A 69 -4.47 -2.40 -19.78
C PRO A 69 -3.47 -3.17 -20.63
N LEU A 70 -2.21 -2.76 -20.59
CA LEU A 70 -1.09 -3.41 -21.29
C LEU A 70 -0.10 -3.92 -20.24
N TYR A 71 -0.10 -5.22 -20.02
CA TYR A 71 0.86 -5.84 -19.11
C TYR A 71 2.24 -5.93 -19.75
N LEU A 72 3.24 -5.39 -19.05
CA LEU A 72 4.63 -5.33 -19.46
C LEU A 72 5.51 -6.02 -18.40
N ASP A 73 5.99 -7.21 -18.70
CA ASP A 73 6.97 -7.93 -17.89
C ASP A 73 8.35 -7.26 -18.06
N GLN A 74 8.83 -6.59 -16.99
CA GLN A 74 10.10 -5.86 -17.04
C GLN A 74 11.27 -6.77 -17.44
N GLY A 75 11.27 -8.03 -17.02
CA GLY A 75 12.31 -9.00 -17.41
C GLY A 75 12.36 -9.30 -18.91
N LYS A 76 11.29 -8.97 -19.66
CA LYS A 76 11.19 -9.13 -21.13
C LYS A 76 11.34 -7.81 -21.87
N MET A 77 11.39 -6.68 -21.16
CA MET A 77 11.65 -5.36 -21.78
C MET A 77 13.14 -5.16 -22.07
N GLN A 78 13.46 -4.11 -22.80
CA GLN A 78 14.85 -3.74 -23.09
C GLN A 78 15.54 -2.97 -21.96
N VAL A 79 14.78 -2.53 -20.93
CA VAL A 79 15.34 -1.90 -19.72
C VAL A 79 16.33 -2.86 -19.05
N GLY A 80 17.53 -2.38 -18.78
CA GLY A 80 18.60 -3.22 -18.22
C GLY A 80 19.36 -4.07 -19.26
N ARG A 81 18.94 -4.01 -20.55
CA ARG A 81 19.65 -4.64 -21.68
C ARG A 81 20.29 -3.60 -22.61
N GLY A 82 20.70 -2.46 -22.05
CA GLY A 82 21.30 -1.35 -22.77
C GLY A 82 20.39 -0.15 -22.98
N GLU A 83 19.08 -0.27 -22.77
CA GLU A 83 18.14 0.86 -22.74
C GLU A 83 18.05 1.46 -21.33
N THR A 84 18.09 2.78 -21.24
CA THR A 84 17.95 3.51 -19.98
C THR A 84 16.48 3.62 -19.55
N VAL A 85 16.22 3.81 -18.23
CA VAL A 85 14.88 4.12 -17.73
C VAL A 85 14.31 5.37 -18.41
N ALA A 86 15.17 6.38 -18.64
CA ALA A 86 14.78 7.63 -19.28
C ALA A 86 14.36 7.44 -20.75
N ASP A 87 15.08 6.61 -21.52
CA ASP A 87 14.72 6.33 -22.91
C ASP A 87 13.40 5.58 -22.99
N THR A 88 13.24 4.55 -22.17
CA THR A 88 11.97 3.80 -22.03
C THR A 88 10.82 4.73 -21.65
N ALA A 89 11.01 5.64 -20.69
CA ALA A 89 9.99 6.62 -20.29
C ALA A 89 9.60 7.56 -21.44
N ASN A 90 10.57 8.04 -22.20
CA ASN A 90 10.34 8.90 -23.36
C ASN A 90 9.53 8.20 -24.45
N VAL A 91 9.82 6.94 -24.73
CA VAL A 91 9.10 6.14 -25.73
C VAL A 91 7.70 5.81 -25.23
N LEU A 92 7.58 5.21 -24.04
CA LEU A 92 6.31 4.75 -23.50
C LEU A 92 5.30 5.90 -23.31
N SER A 93 5.76 7.08 -22.88
CA SER A 93 4.86 8.23 -22.70
C SER A 93 4.36 8.86 -24.02
N ARG A 94 4.80 8.37 -25.18
CA ARG A 94 4.22 8.69 -26.50
C ARG A 94 3.15 7.72 -26.94
N TYR A 95 3.09 6.53 -26.33
CA TYR A 95 2.14 5.47 -26.65
C TYR A 95 1.05 5.33 -25.59
N LEU A 96 1.40 5.59 -24.30
CA LEU A 96 0.57 5.35 -23.15
C LEU A 96 0.01 6.65 -22.56
N HIS A 97 -1.16 6.54 -21.97
CA HIS A 97 -1.84 7.65 -21.28
C HIS A 97 -1.56 7.64 -19.77
N GLY A 98 -0.93 6.59 -19.26
CA GLY A 98 -0.47 6.43 -17.90
C GLY A 98 0.37 5.17 -17.73
N ILE A 99 1.20 5.16 -16.68
CA ILE A 99 2.08 4.04 -16.34
C ILE A 99 1.85 3.67 -14.88
N VAL A 100 1.64 2.39 -14.63
CA VAL A 100 1.64 1.77 -13.31
C VAL A 100 2.89 0.91 -13.23
N ILE A 101 3.74 1.12 -12.23
CA ILE A 101 5.02 0.40 -12.12
C ILE A 101 5.17 -0.26 -10.75
N ARG A 102 5.56 -1.55 -10.76
CA ARG A 102 6.00 -2.32 -9.59
C ARG A 102 7.42 -2.80 -9.84
N THR A 103 8.38 -2.28 -9.10
CA THR A 103 9.80 -2.55 -9.27
C THR A 103 10.51 -2.72 -7.92
N PHE A 104 11.83 -2.79 -7.92
CA PHE A 104 12.65 -2.91 -6.71
C PHE A 104 12.99 -1.53 -6.16
N GLU A 105 13.77 -0.74 -6.90
CA GLU A 105 14.32 0.52 -6.43
C GLU A 105 13.33 1.67 -6.63
N HIS A 106 13.14 2.48 -5.58
CA HIS A 106 12.24 3.64 -5.66
C HIS A 106 12.76 4.70 -6.62
N SER A 107 14.08 4.84 -6.73
CA SER A 107 14.75 5.74 -7.68
C SER A 107 14.39 5.48 -9.15
N GLU A 108 14.11 4.21 -9.53
CA GLU A 108 13.62 3.89 -10.88
C GLU A 108 12.25 4.52 -11.16
N VAL A 109 11.38 4.50 -10.15
CA VAL A 109 10.03 5.11 -10.26
C VAL A 109 10.13 6.63 -10.31
N GLU A 110 11.01 7.22 -9.51
CA GLU A 110 11.27 8.67 -9.52
C GLU A 110 11.84 9.12 -10.88
N GLU A 111 12.82 8.39 -11.42
CA GLU A 111 13.38 8.69 -12.73
C GLU A 111 12.34 8.56 -13.84
N LEU A 112 11.56 7.48 -13.84
CA LEU A 112 10.47 7.27 -14.80
C LEU A 112 9.47 8.43 -14.75
N ALA A 113 9.02 8.83 -13.55
CA ALA A 113 8.05 9.91 -13.35
C ALA A 113 8.60 11.29 -13.76
N ARG A 114 9.89 11.53 -13.53
CA ARG A 114 10.57 12.77 -13.93
C ARG A 114 10.61 12.97 -15.43
N VAL A 115 10.75 11.89 -16.19
CA VAL A 115 10.91 11.92 -17.67
C VAL A 115 9.58 11.72 -18.39
N ALA A 116 8.71 10.84 -17.89
CA ALA A 116 7.43 10.52 -18.52
C ALA A 116 6.51 11.75 -18.61
N LYS A 117 5.85 11.92 -19.77
CA LYS A 117 4.85 12.98 -19.99
C LYS A 117 3.47 12.59 -19.48
N CYS A 118 3.18 11.30 -19.37
CA CYS A 118 1.95 10.78 -18.77
C CYS A 118 2.12 10.54 -17.25
N PRO A 119 1.02 10.45 -16.48
CA PRO A 119 1.06 10.11 -15.05
C PRO A 119 1.71 8.76 -14.77
N VAL A 120 2.44 8.69 -13.64
CA VAL A 120 3.07 7.47 -13.12
C VAL A 120 2.49 7.14 -11.75
N ILE A 121 2.11 5.88 -11.56
CA ILE A 121 1.62 5.34 -10.28
C ILE A 121 2.60 4.27 -9.79
N ASN A 122 3.13 4.47 -8.58
CA ASN A 122 3.91 3.46 -7.87
C ASN A 122 2.96 2.37 -7.33
N ALA A 123 3.00 1.18 -7.91
CA ALA A 123 2.24 0.03 -7.43
C ALA A 123 2.93 -0.70 -6.27
N LEU A 124 4.24 -0.63 -6.17
CA LEU A 124 5.11 -1.04 -5.05
C LEU A 124 6.58 -0.86 -5.43
N THR A 125 7.38 -0.39 -4.47
CA THR A 125 8.85 -0.49 -4.47
C THR A 125 9.34 -1.10 -3.16
N ASN A 126 10.66 -1.26 -3.01
CA ASN A 126 11.26 -1.68 -1.73
C ASN A 126 11.03 -0.66 -0.61
N ASP A 127 10.79 0.62 -0.96
CA ASP A 127 10.64 1.71 0.01
C ASP A 127 9.18 2.05 0.32
N PHE A 128 8.24 1.95 -0.67
CA PHE A 128 6.87 2.43 -0.50
C PHE A 128 5.83 1.60 -1.25
N HIS A 129 4.61 1.56 -0.68
CA HIS A 129 3.43 0.95 -1.29
C HIS A 129 2.19 1.85 -1.14
N PRO A 130 2.12 3.01 -1.81
CA PRO A 130 1.06 4.00 -1.61
C PRO A 130 -0.35 3.46 -1.87
N CYS A 131 -0.51 2.63 -2.91
CA CYS A 131 -1.82 2.06 -3.26
C CYS A 131 -2.37 1.10 -2.20
N GLN A 132 -1.50 0.44 -1.41
CA GLN A 132 -1.94 -0.37 -0.28
C GLN A 132 -2.49 0.52 0.82
N LEU A 133 -1.71 1.50 1.26
CA LEU A 133 -2.14 2.39 2.34
C LEU A 133 -3.43 3.16 2.02
N LEU A 134 -3.66 3.53 0.77
CA LEU A 134 -4.93 4.12 0.38
C LEU A 134 -6.11 3.16 0.60
N ALA A 135 -5.92 1.86 0.34
CA ALA A 135 -6.94 0.84 0.59
C ALA A 135 -7.13 0.60 2.10
N ASP A 136 -6.05 0.56 2.87
CA ASP A 136 -6.08 0.40 4.32
C ASP A 136 -6.82 1.57 4.97
N LEU A 137 -6.50 2.81 4.59
CA LEU A 137 -7.15 4.02 5.09
C LEU A 137 -8.64 4.06 4.70
N LEU A 138 -9.00 3.62 3.48
CA LEU A 138 -10.41 3.50 3.08
C LEU A 138 -11.13 2.46 3.94
N THR A 139 -10.50 1.33 4.21
CA THR A 139 -11.05 0.27 5.06
C THR A 139 -11.25 0.76 6.50
N ILE A 140 -10.26 1.46 7.05
CA ILE A 140 -10.39 2.11 8.37
C ILE A 140 -11.56 3.10 8.37
N LYS A 141 -11.73 3.90 7.29
CA LYS A 141 -12.85 4.83 7.16
C LYS A 141 -14.21 4.13 7.11
N GLU A 142 -14.32 2.99 6.42
CA GLU A 142 -15.57 2.21 6.37
C GLU A 142 -15.96 1.66 7.74
N TYR A 143 -14.98 1.19 8.53
CA TYR A 143 -15.23 0.60 9.86
C TYR A 143 -15.37 1.63 10.98
N SER A 144 -14.64 2.76 10.92
CA SER A 144 -14.61 3.77 11.98
C SER A 144 -15.34 5.07 11.63
N GLY A 145 -15.83 5.21 10.39
CA GLY A 145 -16.47 6.43 9.87
C GLY A 145 -15.50 7.57 9.58
N LYS A 146 -14.24 7.48 10.04
CA LYS A 146 -13.22 8.53 9.94
C LYS A 146 -11.81 7.95 9.97
N VAL A 147 -10.84 8.76 9.53
CA VAL A 147 -9.41 8.49 9.67
C VAL A 147 -8.73 9.78 10.13
N ASP A 148 -8.53 9.92 11.42
CA ASP A 148 -7.97 11.12 12.05
C ASP A 148 -7.21 10.76 13.34
N LYS A 149 -6.81 11.78 14.10
CA LYS A 149 -6.08 11.64 15.37
C LYS A 149 -6.76 10.79 16.45
N SER A 150 -8.01 10.38 16.28
CA SER A 150 -8.71 9.50 17.21
C SER A 150 -8.50 8.02 16.94
N ILE A 151 -7.88 7.69 15.81
CA ILE A 151 -7.50 6.33 15.41
C ILE A 151 -6.08 6.06 15.90
N ARG A 152 -5.88 4.92 16.56
CA ARG A 152 -4.59 4.37 16.95
C ARG A 152 -4.34 3.06 16.22
N MET A 153 -3.35 3.04 15.32
CA MET A 153 -2.92 1.84 14.59
C MET A 153 -1.56 1.38 15.08
N ALA A 154 -1.37 0.08 15.25
CA ALA A 154 -0.08 -0.51 15.55
C ALA A 154 0.39 -1.41 14.42
N PHE A 155 1.55 -1.09 13.83
CA PHE A 155 2.25 -1.91 12.85
C PHE A 155 3.26 -2.80 13.56
N TYR A 156 3.23 -4.12 13.30
CA TYR A 156 4.09 -5.12 13.92
C TYR A 156 5.05 -5.74 12.92
N GLY A 157 6.33 -5.77 13.23
CA GLY A 157 7.35 -6.45 12.43
C GLY A 157 8.51 -5.54 12.01
N ASP A 158 8.87 -5.56 10.72
CA ASP A 158 9.98 -4.80 10.18
C ASP A 158 9.65 -3.31 10.06
N GLY A 159 10.17 -2.50 10.98
CA GLY A 159 9.98 -1.05 11.01
C GLY A 159 10.64 -0.31 9.84
N ARG A 160 11.45 -1.00 9.02
CA ARG A 160 12.11 -0.44 7.82
C ARG A 160 11.46 -0.88 6.52
N SER A 161 10.47 -1.77 6.58
CA SER A 161 9.76 -2.27 5.40
C SER A 161 9.05 -1.15 4.63
N ASN A 162 8.77 -1.39 3.36
CA ASN A 162 7.97 -0.47 2.56
C ASN A 162 6.57 -0.22 3.15
N MET A 163 6.02 -1.21 3.86
CA MET A 163 4.74 -1.05 4.54
C MET A 163 4.85 -0.14 5.76
N ALA A 164 5.86 -0.33 6.63
CA ALA A 164 6.13 0.56 7.75
C ALA A 164 6.38 2.01 7.28
N ASN A 165 7.22 2.18 6.25
CA ASN A 165 7.49 3.48 5.65
C ASN A 165 6.22 4.16 5.12
N SER A 166 5.36 3.38 4.47
CA SER A 166 4.09 3.89 3.93
C SER A 166 3.09 4.21 5.05
N CYS A 167 3.06 3.42 6.14
CA CYS A 167 2.27 3.72 7.34
C CYS A 167 2.70 5.03 8.00
N ILE A 168 4.02 5.32 8.05
CA ILE A 168 4.54 6.60 8.55
C ILE A 168 3.97 7.77 7.74
N LEU A 169 4.01 7.67 6.40
CA LEU A 169 3.46 8.72 5.54
C LEU A 169 1.93 8.85 5.68
N ALA A 170 1.23 7.73 5.84
CA ALA A 170 -0.21 7.72 6.09
C ALA A 170 -0.56 8.41 7.43
N ALA A 171 0.19 8.14 8.50
CA ALA A 171 0.00 8.78 9.79
C ALA A 171 0.26 10.29 9.74
N LYS A 172 1.27 10.73 8.98
CA LYS A 172 1.52 12.17 8.74
C LYS A 172 0.38 12.84 7.97
N LEU A 173 -0.13 12.18 6.95
CA LEU A 173 -1.22 12.70 6.11
C LEU A 173 -2.54 12.83 6.86
N THR A 174 -2.85 11.85 7.72
CA THR A 174 -4.16 11.74 8.38
C THR A 174 -4.18 12.32 9.79
N GLY A 175 -3.02 12.41 10.43
CA GLY A 175 -2.89 12.75 11.84
C GLY A 175 -3.22 11.61 12.80
N MET A 176 -3.54 10.39 12.31
CA MET A 176 -3.78 9.23 13.16
C MET A 176 -2.51 8.88 13.95
N GLU A 177 -2.67 8.27 15.12
CA GLU A 177 -1.56 7.78 15.91
C GLU A 177 -1.06 6.44 15.35
N LEU A 178 0.22 6.35 15.07
CA LEU A 178 0.90 5.15 14.61
C LEU A 178 1.91 4.68 15.63
N VAL A 179 1.76 3.46 16.11
CA VAL A 179 2.79 2.76 16.89
C VAL A 179 3.47 1.74 15.98
N ILE A 180 4.80 1.79 15.89
CA ILE A 180 5.60 0.79 15.17
C ILE A 180 6.24 -0.12 16.21
N ALA A 181 5.70 -1.33 16.34
CA ALA A 181 6.22 -2.40 17.19
C ALA A 181 7.31 -3.15 16.42
N ALA A 182 8.56 -2.83 16.68
CA ALA A 182 9.70 -3.38 15.97
C ALA A 182 10.91 -3.54 16.89
N PRO A 183 11.76 -4.59 16.68
CA PRO A 183 13.00 -4.75 17.41
C PRO A 183 13.98 -3.60 17.12
N GLU A 184 14.90 -3.31 18.03
CA GLU A 184 15.81 -2.16 17.94
C GLU A 184 16.63 -2.16 16.64
N GLN A 185 17.10 -3.33 16.20
CA GLN A 185 17.88 -3.47 14.97
C GLN A 185 17.07 -3.21 13.68
N GLU A 186 15.76 -3.28 13.76
CA GLU A 186 14.82 -2.97 12.66
C GLU A 186 13.88 -1.82 13.05
N ALA A 187 14.37 -0.90 13.87
CA ALA A 187 13.64 0.32 14.24
C ALA A 187 13.29 1.15 13.00
N PRO A 188 12.16 1.86 13.01
CA PRO A 188 11.70 2.63 11.86
C PRO A 188 12.67 3.75 11.48
N ARG A 189 12.59 4.20 10.25
CA ARG A 189 13.42 5.26 9.68
C ARG A 189 13.15 6.60 10.35
N ALA A 190 14.12 7.09 11.13
CA ALA A 190 14.02 8.36 11.84
C ALA A 190 13.87 9.57 10.89
N ASP A 191 14.50 9.51 9.70
CA ASP A 191 14.38 10.54 8.67
C ASP A 191 12.95 10.67 8.11
N LEU A 192 12.22 9.56 8.00
CA LEU A 192 10.81 9.59 7.61
C LEU A 192 9.89 10.08 8.74
N ILE A 193 10.17 9.71 9.98
CA ILE A 193 9.39 10.19 11.14
C ILE A 193 9.58 11.69 11.31
N GLY A 194 10.83 12.19 11.33
CA GLY A 194 11.13 13.58 11.57
C GLY A 194 10.55 14.06 12.91
N ASP A 195 9.86 15.22 12.91
CA ASP A 195 9.28 15.83 14.11
C ASP A 195 7.84 15.38 14.43
N ALA A 196 7.32 14.38 13.72
CA ALA A 196 5.93 13.91 13.89
C ALA A 196 5.72 13.29 15.29
N LYS A 197 4.83 13.91 16.09
CA LYS A 197 4.54 13.49 17.48
C LYS A 197 3.52 12.36 17.58
N ASN A 198 2.82 12.08 16.52
CA ASN A 198 1.81 11.03 16.41
C ASN A 198 2.37 9.69 15.92
N ILE A 199 3.70 9.56 15.80
CA ILE A 199 4.38 8.33 15.38
C ILE A 199 5.33 7.91 16.49
N ILE A 200 5.12 6.70 17.02
CA ILE A 200 5.83 6.16 18.17
C ILE A 200 6.50 4.85 17.75
N TRP A 201 7.78 4.72 18.03
CA TRP A 201 8.45 3.42 18.00
C TRP A 201 8.41 2.81 19.40
N GLU A 202 7.96 1.55 19.50
CA GLU A 202 7.89 0.78 20.73
C GLU A 202 8.52 -0.60 20.52
N ALA A 203 9.56 -0.90 21.31
CA ALA A 203 10.25 -2.18 21.23
C ALA A 203 9.52 -3.32 21.95
N ASP A 204 8.63 -2.98 22.91
CA ASP A 204 7.81 -3.94 23.63
C ASP A 204 6.49 -4.18 22.87
N PRO A 205 6.29 -5.37 22.26
CA PRO A 205 5.09 -5.64 21.46
C PRO A 205 3.81 -5.62 22.31
N VAL A 206 3.88 -5.87 23.62
CA VAL A 206 2.71 -5.85 24.49
C VAL A 206 2.29 -4.41 24.79
N LYS A 207 3.25 -3.52 25.06
CA LYS A 207 2.96 -2.09 25.24
C LYS A 207 2.45 -1.45 23.96
N ALA A 208 2.97 -1.85 22.82
CA ALA A 208 2.52 -1.35 21.52
C ALA A 208 1.03 -1.65 21.25
N ALA A 209 0.48 -2.72 21.86
CA ALA A 209 -0.93 -3.12 21.71
C ALA A 209 -1.91 -2.28 22.54
N GLU A 210 -1.43 -1.48 23.50
CA GLU A 210 -2.31 -0.76 24.43
C GLU A 210 -3.20 0.25 23.72
N GLY A 211 -4.53 0.06 23.84
CA GLY A 211 -5.53 0.98 23.31
C GLY A 211 -5.61 1.07 21.78
N VAL A 212 -5.08 0.09 21.07
CA VAL A 212 -5.06 0.03 19.60
C VAL A 212 -6.46 -0.20 19.02
N ASP A 213 -6.79 0.51 17.94
CA ASP A 213 -7.99 0.29 17.13
C ASP A 213 -7.72 -0.72 16.00
N TYR A 214 -6.51 -0.66 15.42
CA TYR A 214 -6.14 -1.48 14.27
C TYR A 214 -4.75 -2.07 14.44
N PHE A 215 -4.65 -3.40 14.40
CA PHE A 215 -3.39 -4.12 14.24
C PHE A 215 -3.08 -4.25 12.76
N TYR A 216 -1.84 -4.00 12.40
CA TYR A 216 -1.31 -4.21 11.06
C TYR A 216 0.00 -5.00 11.10
N THR A 217 0.18 -5.96 10.21
CA THR A 217 1.48 -6.60 9.99
C THR A 217 1.68 -6.94 8.52
N ASP A 218 2.90 -7.27 8.16
CA ASP A 218 3.30 -7.79 6.86
C ASP A 218 4.25 -8.96 7.04
N VAL A 219 4.49 -9.72 5.99
CA VAL A 219 5.42 -10.85 6.00
C VAL A 219 6.79 -10.43 6.52
N TRP A 220 7.38 -11.25 7.39
CA TRP A 220 8.72 -10.95 7.95
C TRP A 220 9.83 -11.17 6.93
N VAL A 221 9.59 -12.02 5.93
CA VAL A 221 10.55 -12.31 4.86
C VAL A 221 9.90 -11.91 3.53
N SER A 222 10.20 -10.71 3.08
CA SER A 222 9.75 -10.21 1.78
C SER A 222 10.52 -10.87 0.63
N MET A 223 9.94 -10.83 -0.57
CA MET A 223 10.61 -11.32 -1.79
C MET A 223 11.96 -10.61 -2.00
N GLY A 224 13.02 -11.40 -2.12
CA GLY A 224 14.43 -10.96 -2.23
C GLY A 224 15.22 -11.01 -0.94
N PHE A 225 14.60 -11.42 0.18
CA PHE A 225 15.27 -11.58 1.49
C PHE A 225 15.24 -13.02 2.00
N GLU A 226 15.06 -13.99 1.11
CA GLU A 226 14.94 -15.42 1.47
C GLU A 226 16.18 -15.96 2.17
N GLU A 227 17.37 -15.45 1.84
CA GLU A 227 18.62 -15.81 2.49
C GLU A 227 18.70 -15.38 3.97
N GLU A 228 17.97 -14.34 4.35
CA GLU A 228 17.91 -13.85 5.74
C GLU A 228 16.80 -14.54 6.56
N ARG A 229 16.06 -15.50 6.00
CA ARG A 229 14.84 -16.06 6.61
C ARG A 229 15.04 -16.49 8.07
N VAL A 230 16.09 -17.27 8.35
CA VAL A 230 16.33 -17.81 9.71
C VAL A 230 16.49 -16.69 10.73
N ARG A 231 17.36 -15.73 10.44
CA ARG A 231 17.60 -14.57 11.31
C ARG A 231 16.31 -13.76 11.50
N ARG A 232 15.60 -13.47 10.42
CA ARG A 232 14.36 -12.65 10.47
C ARG A 232 13.27 -13.34 11.28
N MET A 233 13.10 -14.64 11.11
CA MET A 233 12.15 -15.45 11.90
C MET A 233 12.45 -15.38 13.39
N GLU A 234 13.73 -15.40 13.79
CA GLU A 234 14.13 -15.33 15.21
C GLU A 234 13.84 -13.95 15.80
N ILE A 235 14.25 -12.87 15.12
CA ILE A 235 14.10 -11.51 15.66
C ILE A 235 12.66 -11.01 15.68
N PHE A 236 11.82 -11.42 14.72
CA PHE A 236 10.44 -10.99 14.64
C PHE A 236 9.45 -11.88 15.39
N ARG A 237 9.83 -13.06 15.83
CA ARG A 237 8.95 -13.98 16.57
C ARG A 237 8.21 -13.33 17.75
N PRO A 238 8.81 -12.44 18.56
CA PRO A 238 8.09 -11.74 19.63
C PRO A 238 7.01 -10.78 19.13
N TYR A 239 7.06 -10.40 17.86
CA TYR A 239 6.16 -9.44 17.21
C TYR A 239 5.03 -10.10 16.42
N GLN A 240 4.83 -11.41 16.58
CA GLN A 240 3.68 -12.10 16.00
C GLN A 240 2.39 -11.50 16.54
N VAL A 241 1.45 -11.12 15.65
CA VAL A 241 0.12 -10.66 16.08
C VAL A 241 -0.69 -11.87 16.53
N THR A 242 -1.00 -11.92 17.83
CA THR A 242 -1.70 -13.01 18.49
C THR A 242 -2.98 -12.51 19.17
N SER A 243 -3.90 -13.42 19.51
CA SER A 243 -5.11 -13.09 20.26
C SER A 243 -4.82 -12.44 21.62
N ALA A 244 -3.69 -12.77 22.27
CA ALA A 244 -3.29 -12.17 23.53
C ALA A 244 -2.99 -10.67 23.44
N LEU A 245 -2.54 -10.17 22.27
CA LEU A 245 -2.35 -8.73 22.06
C LEU A 245 -3.69 -8.00 21.99
N PHE A 246 -4.75 -8.63 21.48
CA PHE A 246 -6.09 -8.03 21.44
C PHE A 246 -6.70 -7.81 22.82
N ASP A 247 -6.24 -8.52 23.86
CA ASP A 247 -6.66 -8.28 25.24
C ASP A 247 -6.16 -6.93 25.79
N LYS A 248 -5.15 -6.33 25.16
CA LYS A 248 -4.60 -5.00 25.48
C LYS A 248 -5.19 -3.88 24.64
N ALA A 249 -5.80 -4.24 23.52
CA ALA A 249 -6.37 -3.31 22.56
C ALA A 249 -7.79 -2.87 22.94
N LYS A 250 -8.38 -2.00 22.16
CA LYS A 250 -9.81 -1.67 22.29
C LYS A 250 -10.66 -2.89 21.95
N LYS A 251 -11.85 -2.98 22.57
CA LYS A 251 -12.75 -4.14 22.46
C LYS A 251 -13.08 -4.52 21.00
N ASP A 252 -13.24 -3.51 20.15
CA ASP A 252 -13.64 -3.69 18.74
C ASP A 252 -12.45 -3.60 17.78
N ALA A 253 -11.21 -3.77 18.30
CA ALA A 253 -10.00 -3.71 17.50
C ALA A 253 -10.04 -4.70 16.31
N LYS A 254 -9.51 -4.25 15.17
CA LYS A 254 -9.48 -5.02 13.92
C LYS A 254 -8.05 -5.37 13.51
N PHE A 255 -7.94 -6.35 12.63
CA PHE A 255 -6.70 -6.82 12.03
C PHE A 255 -6.67 -6.55 10.52
N LEU A 256 -5.58 -5.94 10.07
CA LEU A 256 -5.25 -5.62 8.68
C LEU A 256 -3.95 -6.34 8.25
N HIS A 257 -3.86 -6.72 7.00
CA HIS A 257 -2.70 -7.34 6.39
C HIS A 257 -2.74 -7.22 4.86
N CYS A 258 -1.69 -6.68 4.24
CA CYS A 258 -1.62 -6.48 2.79
C CYS A 258 -1.66 -7.77 1.94
N LEU A 259 -1.54 -8.94 2.59
CA LEU A 259 -1.48 -10.27 1.98
C LEU A 259 -0.32 -10.47 0.97
N PRO A 260 0.27 -11.70 0.88
CA PRO A 260 -0.16 -12.95 1.53
C PRO A 260 0.18 -12.97 3.01
N ALA A 261 -0.59 -13.66 3.84
CA ALA A 261 -0.32 -13.85 5.26
C ALA A 261 0.19 -15.27 5.54
N HIS A 262 1.23 -15.40 6.37
CA HIS A 262 1.78 -16.68 6.79
C HIS A 262 1.32 -17.00 8.22
N ARG A 263 0.26 -17.78 8.32
CA ARG A 263 -0.28 -18.22 9.63
C ARG A 263 0.78 -18.98 10.42
N GLY A 264 0.98 -18.55 11.69
CA GLY A 264 2.02 -19.09 12.57
C GLY A 264 3.39 -18.40 12.44
N GLU A 265 3.55 -17.48 11.48
CA GLU A 265 4.69 -16.57 11.38
C GLU A 265 4.28 -15.19 11.92
N GLU A 266 4.03 -14.18 11.07
CA GLU A 266 3.70 -12.81 11.48
C GLU A 266 2.33 -12.67 12.13
N VAL A 267 1.42 -13.60 11.88
CA VAL A 267 0.08 -13.60 12.47
C VAL A 267 -0.34 -15.01 12.91
N ALA A 268 -0.99 -15.13 14.05
CA ALA A 268 -1.59 -16.37 14.50
C ALA A 268 -2.84 -16.71 13.69
N ALA A 269 -3.10 -18.01 13.47
CA ALA A 269 -4.23 -18.47 12.66
C ALA A 269 -5.58 -18.03 13.24
N ASP A 270 -5.71 -18.03 14.57
CA ASP A 270 -6.92 -17.63 15.28
C ASP A 270 -7.22 -16.11 15.19
N VAL A 271 -6.24 -15.29 14.86
CA VAL A 271 -6.44 -13.87 14.53
C VAL A 271 -6.79 -13.71 13.06
N MET A 272 -6.00 -14.34 12.18
CA MET A 272 -6.17 -14.20 10.73
C MET A 272 -7.54 -14.72 10.25
N ASP A 273 -8.02 -15.79 10.86
CA ASP A 273 -9.25 -16.49 10.48
C ASP A 273 -10.49 -16.08 11.31
N ASP A 274 -10.35 -15.15 12.27
CA ASP A 274 -11.47 -14.62 13.04
C ASP A 274 -12.27 -13.59 12.22
N PRO A 275 -13.50 -13.91 11.78
CA PRO A 275 -14.30 -13.00 10.96
C PRO A 275 -14.76 -11.73 11.71
N LYS A 276 -14.59 -11.67 13.04
CA LYS A 276 -14.91 -10.49 13.85
C LYS A 276 -13.75 -9.50 13.93
N ARG A 277 -12.51 -10.01 13.85
CA ARG A 277 -11.26 -9.23 13.96
C ARG A 277 -10.63 -8.97 12.62
N SER A 278 -10.48 -10.00 11.79
CA SER A 278 -9.80 -9.91 10.50
C SER A 278 -10.68 -9.27 9.44
N ILE A 279 -10.23 -8.15 8.90
CA ILE A 279 -10.90 -7.41 7.82
C ILE A 279 -10.02 -7.35 6.55
N VAL A 280 -9.08 -8.28 6.43
CA VAL A 280 -8.07 -8.33 5.37
C VAL A 280 -8.66 -8.50 3.97
N PHE A 281 -9.83 -9.12 3.84
CA PHE A 281 -10.48 -9.29 2.53
C PHE A 281 -11.22 -8.04 2.08
N ASP A 282 -11.81 -7.27 3.01
CA ASP A 282 -12.38 -5.95 2.71
C ASP A 282 -11.26 -4.96 2.31
N GLU A 283 -10.13 -5.02 3.01
CA GLU A 283 -8.91 -4.31 2.67
C GLU A 283 -8.41 -4.68 1.25
N ALA A 284 -8.35 -5.98 0.94
CA ALA A 284 -7.95 -6.46 -0.38
C ALA A 284 -8.91 -6.03 -1.48
N GLU A 285 -10.23 -6.03 -1.24
CA GLU A 285 -11.24 -5.51 -2.17
C GLU A 285 -11.06 -4.02 -2.41
N ASN A 286 -10.84 -3.24 -1.36
CA ASN A 286 -10.67 -1.80 -1.46
C ASN A 286 -9.47 -1.38 -2.33
N ARG A 287 -8.48 -2.27 -2.53
CA ARG A 287 -7.40 -2.08 -3.51
C ARG A 287 -7.92 -1.74 -4.91
N LEU A 288 -8.92 -2.48 -5.38
CA LEU A 288 -9.53 -2.22 -6.69
C LEU A 288 -10.16 -0.83 -6.74
N HIS A 289 -10.90 -0.47 -5.71
CA HIS A 289 -11.69 0.77 -5.70
C HIS A 289 -10.82 2.03 -5.58
N VAL A 290 -9.81 2.03 -4.70
CA VAL A 290 -8.89 3.17 -4.59
C VAL A 290 -8.01 3.32 -5.82
N GLN A 291 -7.56 2.22 -6.42
CA GLN A 291 -6.79 2.26 -7.67
C GLN A 291 -7.63 2.84 -8.82
N LYS A 292 -8.91 2.46 -8.92
CA LYS A 292 -9.84 3.07 -9.89
C LYS A 292 -10.00 4.57 -9.65
N ALA A 293 -10.19 4.99 -8.41
CA ALA A 293 -10.30 6.42 -8.08
C ALA A 293 -9.04 7.19 -8.44
N VAL A 294 -7.86 6.70 -8.05
CA VAL A 294 -6.55 7.31 -8.37
C VAL A 294 -6.36 7.41 -9.89
N MET A 295 -6.58 6.33 -10.63
CA MET A 295 -6.46 6.34 -12.10
C MET A 295 -7.44 7.32 -12.74
N SER A 296 -8.70 7.38 -12.26
CA SER A 296 -9.68 8.34 -12.76
C SER A 296 -9.26 9.79 -12.54
N MET A 297 -8.69 10.09 -11.36
CA MET A 297 -8.26 11.45 -11.02
C MET A 297 -6.98 11.87 -11.77
N LEU A 298 -6.05 10.96 -12.01
CA LEU A 298 -4.78 11.26 -12.67
C LEU A 298 -4.87 11.20 -14.19
N MET A 299 -5.68 10.31 -14.72
CA MET A 299 -5.67 9.93 -16.14
C MET A 299 -7.04 10.13 -16.83
N GLY A 300 -8.09 10.46 -16.06
CA GLY A 300 -9.47 10.54 -16.56
C GLY A 300 -9.79 11.78 -17.42
N ASN A 301 -8.94 12.80 -17.41
CA ASN A 301 -9.16 14.08 -18.12
C ASN A 301 -8.54 14.07 -19.53
#